data_3539fa5e3f7c4f28ffbd62184968deaf
#
_entry.id   3539fa5e3f7c4f28ffbd62184968deaf
#
_cell.length_a   1.000
_cell.length_b   1.000
_cell.length_c   1.000
_cell.angle_alpha   90.00
_cell.angle_beta   90.00
_cell.angle_gamma   90.00
#
_symmetry.space_group_name_H-M   'P 1'
#
loop_
_entity.id
_entity.type
_entity.pdbx_description
1 polymer ?
#
loop_
_entity_poly.entity_id
_entity_poly.type
_entity_poly.pdbx_seq_one_letter_code
_entity_poly.pdbx_strand_id
1 'polypeptide(L)'
;KKQSLRGNAVIPVLLLNTLFSSLLLLPYILDAHLDTGWFGPKALIDAYGYDNGLREHLLVAIKATITLSSWLCGYYAIKHLPLTIVGPVNATRPVVVLLGAILLFGERLNLWQWAGILVTILSLYLLSVAGRKESIDFRSNRYVWALFAAMLLGAISGLYDKFLIAKCAIGPIFVQSWFGIYQFAIMLIICAVIWLPRRKAEPFHWRWTIPLISLFVTIADFCYYHALDDAESMIAVISMVRRSSVVVTFLAGALFMGEKNLKHKVLD
;
A
#
# COMPACT_ATOMS: atom_id res chain seq x y z
N LYS A 1 -2.15 -11.83 2.07
CA LYS A 1 -0.72 -11.68 1.71
C LYS A 1 0.15 -12.81 2.29
N LYS A 2 0.16 -13.03 3.60
CA LYS A 2 0.98 -14.11 4.22
C LYS A 2 0.65 -15.50 3.64
N GLN A 3 -0.63 -15.79 3.42
CA GLN A 3 -1.07 -17.06 2.84
C GLN A 3 -0.61 -17.21 1.37
N SER A 4 -0.63 -16.13 0.58
CA SER A 4 -0.15 -16.14 -0.81
C SER A 4 1.35 -16.39 -0.90
N LEU A 5 2.11 -15.97 0.12
CA LEU A 5 3.57 -16.12 0.19
C LEU A 5 4.02 -17.45 0.79
N ARG A 6 3.13 -18.23 1.41
CA ARG A 6 3.49 -19.50 2.04
C ARG A 6 3.98 -20.51 1.01
N GLY A 7 5.29 -20.79 0.99
CA GLY A 7 5.95 -21.68 0.03
C GLY A 7 6.12 -21.07 -1.37
N ASN A 8 5.81 -19.78 -1.57
CA ASN A 8 5.96 -19.09 -2.85
C ASN A 8 7.13 -18.08 -2.85
N ALA A 9 7.70 -17.89 -4.04
CA ALA A 9 8.59 -16.76 -4.29
C ALA A 9 7.82 -15.43 -4.22
N VAL A 10 8.47 -14.39 -3.70
CA VAL A 10 7.84 -13.06 -3.55
C VAL A 10 7.58 -12.39 -4.89
N ILE A 11 8.56 -12.48 -5.81
CA ILE A 11 8.54 -11.76 -7.09
C ILE A 11 7.36 -12.16 -7.99
N PRO A 12 7.10 -13.46 -8.29
CA PRO A 12 5.97 -13.83 -9.14
C PRO A 12 4.61 -13.54 -8.49
N VAL A 13 4.51 -13.59 -7.15
CA VAL A 13 3.28 -13.20 -6.46
C VAL A 13 3.00 -11.71 -6.63
N LEU A 14 4.04 -10.85 -6.53
CA LEU A 14 3.91 -9.42 -6.78
C LEU A 14 3.60 -9.12 -8.24
N LEU A 15 4.25 -9.81 -9.19
CA LEU A 15 3.95 -9.66 -10.61
C LEU A 15 2.49 -9.93 -10.92
N LEU A 16 1.94 -11.03 -10.40
CA LEU A 16 0.53 -11.35 -10.62
C LEU A 16 -0.42 -10.36 -9.93
N ASN A 17 -0.06 -9.87 -8.74
CA ASN A 17 -0.84 -8.83 -8.08
C ASN A 17 -0.91 -7.55 -8.93
N THR A 18 0.22 -7.09 -9.47
CA THR A 18 0.25 -5.89 -10.32
C THR A 18 -0.44 -6.14 -11.66
N LEU A 19 -0.33 -7.34 -12.25
CA LEU A 19 -1.04 -7.73 -13.46
C LEU A 19 -2.56 -7.65 -13.26
N PHE A 20 -3.08 -8.30 -12.22
CA PHE A 20 -4.53 -8.29 -11.99
C PHE A 20 -5.05 -6.90 -11.65
N SER A 21 -4.30 -6.08 -10.90
CA SER A 21 -4.67 -4.68 -10.65
C SER A 21 -4.71 -3.86 -11.94
N SER A 22 -3.74 -4.05 -12.85
CA SER A 22 -3.72 -3.38 -14.16
C SER A 22 -4.89 -3.81 -15.04
N LEU A 23 -5.20 -5.12 -15.08
CA LEU A 23 -6.30 -5.66 -15.86
C LEU A 23 -7.67 -5.13 -15.40
N LEU A 24 -7.85 -4.92 -14.09
CA LEU A 24 -9.10 -4.37 -13.55
C LEU A 24 -9.35 -2.92 -14.00
N LEU A 25 -8.29 -2.15 -14.23
CA LEU A 25 -8.39 -0.75 -14.64
C LEU A 25 -8.17 -0.53 -16.14
N LEU A 26 -7.76 -1.58 -16.86
CA LEU A 26 -7.56 -1.53 -18.32
C LEU A 26 -8.79 -1.05 -19.10
N PRO A 27 -10.04 -1.45 -18.73
CA PRO A 27 -11.23 -0.94 -19.42
C PRO A 27 -11.36 0.58 -19.40
N TYR A 28 -10.96 1.26 -18.32
CA TYR A 28 -10.96 2.73 -18.25
C TYR A 28 -9.96 3.36 -19.23
N ILE A 29 -8.77 2.75 -19.35
CA ILE A 29 -7.74 3.22 -20.29
C ILE A 29 -8.21 3.04 -21.73
N LEU A 30 -8.81 1.89 -22.03
CA LEU A 30 -9.33 1.61 -23.36
C LEU A 30 -10.48 2.55 -23.73
N ASP A 31 -11.40 2.81 -22.81
CA ASP A 31 -12.52 3.71 -23.03
C ASP A 31 -12.05 5.13 -23.33
N ALA A 32 -11.05 5.63 -22.57
CA ALA A 32 -10.49 6.95 -22.77
C ALA A 32 -9.75 7.13 -24.10
N HIS A 33 -9.05 6.08 -24.59
CA HIS A 33 -8.28 6.15 -25.84
C HIS A 33 -9.09 5.81 -27.08
N LEU A 34 -10.06 4.90 -26.97
CA LEU A 34 -10.87 4.40 -28.08
C LEU A 34 -12.23 5.10 -28.19
N ASP A 35 -12.57 5.97 -27.23
CA ASP A 35 -13.85 6.69 -27.18
C ASP A 35 -15.06 5.75 -27.30
N THR A 36 -14.99 4.64 -26.58
CA THR A 36 -16.01 3.57 -26.66
C THR A 36 -17.28 3.90 -25.90
N GLY A 37 -17.24 4.89 -24.99
CA GLY A 37 -18.36 5.36 -24.19
C GLY A 37 -18.86 4.36 -23.14
N TRP A 38 -18.07 3.36 -22.76
CA TRP A 38 -18.44 2.35 -21.76
C TRP A 38 -18.69 2.95 -20.37
N PHE A 39 -17.91 3.95 -19.99
CA PHE A 39 -17.99 4.63 -18.69
C PHE A 39 -18.63 6.02 -18.77
N GLY A 40 -19.21 6.37 -19.91
CA GLY A 40 -19.92 7.61 -20.13
C GLY A 40 -19.33 8.50 -21.23
N PRO A 41 -19.89 9.71 -21.43
CA PRO A 41 -19.40 10.63 -22.44
C PRO A 41 -17.93 10.99 -22.19
N LYS A 42 -17.14 11.15 -23.26
CA LYS A 42 -15.72 11.53 -23.19
C LYS A 42 -15.48 12.76 -22.30
N ALA A 43 -16.39 13.75 -22.34
CA ALA A 43 -16.32 14.91 -21.47
C ALA A 43 -16.31 14.58 -19.98
N LEU A 44 -16.93 13.50 -19.55
CA LEU A 44 -16.87 13.00 -18.15
C LEU A 44 -15.51 12.36 -17.86
N ILE A 45 -14.98 11.59 -18.81
CA ILE A 45 -13.66 10.94 -18.68
C ILE A 45 -12.57 12.01 -18.64
N ASP A 46 -12.66 13.03 -19.49
CA ASP A 46 -11.73 14.18 -19.50
C ASP A 46 -11.83 15.02 -18.23
N ALA A 47 -13.04 15.16 -17.63
CA ALA A 47 -13.24 15.85 -16.35
C ALA A 47 -12.56 15.13 -15.17
N TYR A 48 -12.34 13.83 -15.28
CA TYR A 48 -11.55 13.07 -14.29
C TYR A 48 -10.03 13.15 -14.54
N GLY A 49 -9.57 14.02 -15.46
CA GLY A 49 -8.16 14.27 -15.75
C GLY A 49 -7.46 13.09 -16.41
N TYR A 50 -8.14 12.44 -17.35
CA TYR A 50 -7.63 11.21 -17.96
C TYR A 50 -6.56 11.47 -19.05
N ASP A 51 -6.64 12.59 -19.75
CA ASP A 51 -5.69 12.97 -20.79
C ASP A 51 -4.61 13.89 -20.24
N ASN A 52 -3.48 13.28 -19.88
CA ASN A 52 -2.32 13.98 -19.31
C ASN A 52 -1.08 13.77 -20.20
N GLY A 53 -0.15 14.74 -20.14
CA GLY A 53 1.06 14.74 -20.96
C GLY A 53 2.17 13.82 -20.44
N LEU A 54 3.31 13.85 -21.13
CA LEU A 54 4.50 13.06 -20.79
C LEU A 54 5.01 13.32 -19.35
N ARG A 55 4.88 14.55 -18.88
CA ARG A 55 5.31 14.93 -17.52
C ARG A 55 4.54 14.15 -16.46
N GLU A 56 3.22 14.08 -16.58
CA GLU A 56 2.31 13.41 -15.68
C GLU A 56 2.59 11.89 -15.66
N HIS A 57 2.81 11.30 -16.83
CA HIS A 57 3.23 9.90 -16.97
C HIS A 57 4.56 9.62 -16.26
N LEU A 58 5.57 10.51 -16.39
CA LEU A 58 6.84 10.36 -15.70
C LEU A 58 6.68 10.44 -14.16
N LEU A 59 5.85 11.38 -13.70
CA LEU A 59 5.57 11.51 -12.25
C LEU A 59 4.90 10.23 -11.70
N VAL A 60 3.94 9.65 -12.42
CA VAL A 60 3.30 8.40 -12.01
C VAL A 60 4.27 7.21 -12.09
N ALA A 61 5.18 7.18 -13.07
CA ALA A 61 6.22 6.16 -13.16
C ALA A 61 7.20 6.22 -11.96
N ILE A 62 7.60 7.43 -11.54
CA ILE A 62 8.42 7.63 -10.33
C ILE A 62 7.66 7.10 -9.11
N LYS A 63 6.37 7.43 -8.95
CA LYS A 63 5.52 6.87 -7.90
C LYS A 63 5.52 5.34 -7.91
N ALA A 64 5.33 4.72 -9.07
CA ALA A 64 5.32 3.28 -9.21
C ALA A 64 6.62 2.66 -8.71
N THR A 65 7.76 3.26 -9.03
CA THR A 65 9.08 2.83 -8.60
C THR A 65 9.23 2.92 -7.07
N ILE A 66 8.85 4.05 -6.46
CA ILE A 66 8.91 4.24 -5.00
C ILE A 66 8.04 3.21 -4.28
N THR A 67 6.80 3.06 -4.72
CA THR A 67 5.85 2.13 -4.10
C THR A 67 6.31 0.68 -4.24
N LEU A 68 6.80 0.31 -5.42
CA LEU A 68 7.26 -1.05 -5.68
C LEU A 68 8.50 -1.40 -4.86
N SER A 69 9.44 -0.48 -4.71
CA SER A 69 10.60 -0.63 -3.83
C SER A 69 10.16 -0.85 -2.38
N SER A 70 9.18 -0.08 -1.90
CA SER A 70 8.56 -0.28 -0.57
C SER A 70 7.94 -1.68 -0.45
N TRP A 71 7.21 -2.14 -1.47
CA TRP A 71 6.57 -3.45 -1.45
C TRP A 71 7.58 -4.59 -1.46
N LEU A 72 8.60 -4.51 -2.29
CA LEU A 72 9.67 -5.52 -2.33
C LEU A 72 10.34 -5.65 -0.96
N CYS A 73 10.78 -4.55 -0.36
CA CYS A 73 11.35 -4.54 0.97
C CYS A 73 10.40 -5.11 2.03
N GLY A 74 9.13 -4.69 1.98
CA GLY A 74 8.09 -5.14 2.91
C GLY A 74 7.76 -6.63 2.79
N TYR A 75 7.66 -7.16 1.57
CA TYR A 75 7.39 -8.59 1.35
C TYR A 75 8.58 -9.45 1.79
N TYR A 76 9.82 -9.01 1.54
CA TYR A 76 11.01 -9.68 2.07
C TYR A 76 11.02 -9.71 3.60
N ALA A 77 10.70 -8.60 4.24
CA ALA A 77 10.59 -8.53 5.68
C ALA A 77 9.50 -9.46 6.23
N ILE A 78 8.28 -9.43 5.66
CA ILE A 78 7.15 -10.29 6.09
C ILE A 78 7.47 -11.78 5.91
N LYS A 79 8.28 -12.14 4.91
CA LYS A 79 8.68 -13.53 4.68
C LYS A 79 9.58 -14.07 5.80
N HIS A 80 10.47 -13.22 6.37
CA HIS A 80 11.53 -13.63 7.28
C HIS A 80 11.31 -13.19 8.73
N LEU A 81 10.46 -12.19 8.97
CA LEU A 81 10.17 -11.69 10.31
C LEU A 81 8.81 -12.17 10.82
N PRO A 82 8.65 -12.36 12.13
CA PRO A 82 7.36 -12.60 12.73
C PRO A 82 6.45 -11.36 12.61
N LEU A 83 5.13 -11.59 12.57
CA LEU A 83 4.15 -10.51 12.45
C LEU A 83 4.14 -9.57 13.65
N THR A 84 4.57 -10.07 14.82
CA THR A 84 4.74 -9.32 16.07
C THR A 84 5.74 -8.16 15.95
N ILE A 85 6.71 -8.24 15.02
CA ILE A 85 7.66 -7.16 14.72
C ILE A 85 7.17 -6.33 13.52
N VAL A 86 6.66 -7.00 12.48
CA VAL A 86 6.21 -6.33 11.26
C VAL A 86 5.05 -5.37 11.52
N GLY A 87 4.10 -5.77 12.38
CA GLY A 87 2.94 -4.98 12.74
C GLY A 87 3.32 -3.62 13.33
N PRO A 88 4.02 -3.60 14.47
CA PRO A 88 4.44 -2.37 15.15
C PRO A 88 5.25 -1.41 14.28
N VAL A 89 6.24 -1.91 13.52
CA VAL A 89 7.03 -1.05 12.64
C VAL A 89 6.17 -0.40 11.56
N ASN A 90 5.29 -1.17 10.91
CA ASN A 90 4.36 -0.61 9.93
C ASN A 90 3.35 0.36 10.55
N ALA A 91 3.05 0.20 11.83
CA ALA A 91 2.15 1.04 12.58
C ALA A 91 2.73 2.45 12.87
N THR A 92 4.06 2.64 12.80
CA THR A 92 4.67 3.96 12.91
C THR A 92 4.57 4.79 11.62
N ARG A 93 4.19 4.18 10.50
CA ARG A 93 4.08 4.87 9.21
C ARG A 93 3.17 6.11 9.23
N PRO A 94 1.98 6.13 9.86
CA PRO A 94 1.16 7.34 9.94
C PRO A 94 1.85 8.50 10.63
N VAL A 95 2.73 8.24 11.60
CA VAL A 95 3.51 9.28 12.29
C VAL A 95 4.48 9.95 11.31
N VAL A 96 5.17 9.16 10.49
CA VAL A 96 6.08 9.70 9.46
C VAL A 96 5.31 10.47 8.40
N VAL A 97 4.14 9.96 7.96
CA VAL A 97 3.25 10.67 7.04
C VAL A 97 2.76 11.99 7.64
N LEU A 98 2.37 11.99 8.93
CA LEU A 98 1.95 13.20 9.64
C LEU A 98 3.05 14.27 9.66
N LEU A 99 4.27 13.88 10.06
CA LEU A 99 5.40 14.81 10.06
C LEU A 99 5.67 15.37 8.67
N GLY A 100 5.65 14.51 7.65
CA GLY A 100 5.79 14.93 6.26
C GLY A 100 4.64 15.83 5.79
N ALA A 101 3.40 15.57 6.21
CA ALA A 101 2.23 16.37 5.86
C ALA A 101 2.30 17.79 6.44
N ILE A 102 2.72 17.91 7.70
CA ILE A 102 2.93 19.22 8.34
C ILE A 102 4.06 19.98 7.64
N LEU A 103 5.19 19.32 7.37
CA LEU A 103 6.38 19.97 6.80
C LEU A 103 6.21 20.33 5.32
N LEU A 104 5.60 19.46 4.51
CA LEU A 104 5.54 19.64 3.06
C LEU A 104 4.26 20.32 2.59
N PHE A 105 3.15 20.10 3.27
CA PHE A 105 1.84 20.64 2.87
C PHE A 105 1.30 21.68 3.83
N GLY A 106 1.94 21.90 4.99
CA GLY A 106 1.49 22.85 6.01
C GLY A 106 0.15 22.44 6.63
N GLU A 107 -0.16 21.14 6.70
CA GLU A 107 -1.40 20.67 7.31
C GLU A 107 -1.51 21.12 8.76
N ARG A 108 -2.64 21.74 9.12
CA ARG A 108 -2.94 22.18 10.48
C ARG A 108 -4.06 21.31 11.03
N LEU A 109 -3.71 20.50 12.02
CA LEU A 109 -4.65 19.59 12.67
C LEU A 109 -5.41 20.33 13.78
N ASN A 110 -6.70 20.05 13.90
CA ASN A 110 -7.48 20.49 15.04
C ASN A 110 -7.22 19.61 16.28
N LEU A 111 -7.72 20.05 17.46
CA LEU A 111 -7.52 19.32 18.73
C LEU A 111 -8.05 17.89 18.70
N TRP A 112 -9.18 17.63 18.03
CA TRP A 112 -9.77 16.29 17.92
C TRP A 112 -8.93 15.37 17.04
N GLN A 113 -8.36 15.90 15.97
CA GLN A 113 -7.44 15.16 15.10
C GLN A 113 -6.14 14.82 15.85
N TRP A 114 -5.58 15.74 16.63
CA TRP A 114 -4.44 15.47 17.51
C TRP A 114 -4.76 14.38 18.53
N ALA A 115 -5.92 14.44 19.18
CA ALA A 115 -6.36 13.40 20.12
C ALA A 115 -6.45 12.03 19.45
N GLY A 116 -7.05 11.95 18.26
CA GLY A 116 -7.13 10.71 17.47
C GLY A 116 -5.76 10.14 17.10
N ILE A 117 -4.81 11.01 16.75
CA ILE A 117 -3.42 10.64 16.44
C ILE A 117 -2.73 10.06 17.69
N LEU A 118 -2.82 10.75 18.82
CA LEU A 118 -2.21 10.30 20.08
C LEU A 118 -2.77 8.95 20.53
N VAL A 119 -4.09 8.76 20.45
CA VAL A 119 -4.74 7.47 20.76
C VAL A 119 -4.24 6.37 19.81
N THR A 120 -4.12 6.68 18.52
CA THR A 120 -3.61 5.72 17.53
C THR A 120 -2.15 5.35 17.83
N ILE A 121 -1.28 6.31 18.09
CA ILE A 121 0.13 6.08 18.44
C ILE A 121 0.23 5.24 19.71
N LEU A 122 -0.55 5.57 20.74
CA LEU A 122 -0.57 4.84 22.02
C LEU A 122 -1.03 3.40 21.79
N SER A 123 -2.12 3.18 21.04
CA SER A 123 -2.63 1.85 20.73
C SER A 123 -1.59 1.00 20.00
N LEU A 124 -0.88 1.60 19.04
CA LEU A 124 0.17 0.94 18.29
C LEU A 124 1.42 0.67 19.14
N TYR A 125 1.75 1.57 20.06
CA TYR A 125 2.81 1.37 21.04
C TYR A 125 2.50 0.19 21.98
N LEU A 126 1.28 0.14 22.53
CA LEU A 126 0.84 -0.98 23.38
C LEU A 126 0.89 -2.32 22.63
N LEU A 127 0.43 -2.34 21.39
CA LEU A 127 0.54 -3.51 20.52
C LEU A 127 2.01 -3.92 20.27
N SER A 128 2.91 -2.93 20.16
CA SER A 128 4.36 -3.16 20.01
C SER A 128 4.98 -3.77 21.26
N VAL A 129 4.58 -3.30 22.44
CA VAL A 129 5.11 -3.81 23.74
C VAL A 129 4.67 -5.25 23.95
N ALA A 130 3.42 -5.59 23.65
CA ALA A 130 2.91 -6.96 23.74
C ALA A 130 3.67 -7.95 22.83
N GLY A 131 4.24 -7.46 21.71
CA GLY A 131 5.03 -8.27 20.76
C GLY A 131 6.51 -8.47 21.12
N ARG A 132 7.04 -7.82 22.15
CA ARG A 132 8.49 -7.83 22.48
C ARG A 132 9.06 -9.14 23.03
N LYS A 133 8.29 -10.18 23.24
CA LYS A 133 8.75 -11.47 23.78
C LYS A 133 9.62 -12.31 22.81
N GLU A 134 9.91 -11.79 21.62
CA GLU A 134 10.80 -12.48 20.67
C GLU A 134 12.19 -11.85 20.69
N SER A 135 13.20 -12.67 21.02
CA SER A 135 14.64 -12.31 21.09
C SER A 135 15.23 -12.12 19.70
N ILE A 136 14.89 -11.02 19.01
CA ILE A 136 15.48 -10.64 17.73
C ILE A 136 16.39 -9.43 17.93
N ASP A 137 17.66 -9.58 17.52
CA ASP A 137 18.61 -8.48 17.53
C ASP A 137 18.26 -7.49 16.41
N PHE A 138 17.68 -6.35 16.81
CA PHE A 138 17.25 -5.30 15.88
C PHE A 138 18.41 -4.62 15.14
N ARG A 139 19.61 -4.67 15.68
CA ARG A 139 20.78 -3.95 15.09
C ARG A 139 21.43 -4.72 13.94
N SER A 140 21.53 -6.03 14.04
CA SER A 140 22.27 -6.84 13.07
C SER A 140 21.38 -7.49 12.00
N ASN A 141 20.04 -7.47 12.18
CA ASN A 141 19.13 -8.18 11.29
C ASN A 141 18.77 -7.34 10.05
N ARG A 142 19.28 -7.74 8.88
CA ARG A 142 19.03 -7.10 7.57
C ARG A 142 17.54 -6.98 7.22
N TYR A 143 16.69 -7.90 7.69
CA TYR A 143 15.25 -7.88 7.40
C TYR A 143 14.52 -6.83 8.20
N VAL A 144 15.02 -6.49 9.39
CA VAL A 144 14.52 -5.37 10.19
C VAL A 144 14.81 -4.05 9.47
N TRP A 145 16.02 -3.88 8.94
CA TRP A 145 16.37 -2.70 8.13
C TRP A 145 15.54 -2.60 6.84
N ALA A 146 15.30 -3.74 6.16
CA ALA A 146 14.40 -3.79 5.02
C ALA A 146 12.96 -3.37 5.40
N LEU A 147 12.49 -3.75 6.59
CA LEU A 147 11.18 -3.35 7.10
C LEU A 147 11.09 -1.84 7.36
N PHE A 148 12.13 -1.25 7.97
CA PHE A 148 12.22 0.21 8.14
C PHE A 148 12.26 0.95 6.81
N ALA A 149 13.05 0.48 5.86
CA ALA A 149 13.10 1.02 4.50
C ALA A 149 11.71 0.94 3.82
N ALA A 150 11.02 -0.19 3.94
CA ALA A 150 9.67 -0.36 3.42
C ALA A 150 8.67 0.63 4.06
N MET A 151 8.77 0.85 5.36
CA MET A 151 7.92 1.79 6.08
C MET A 151 8.18 3.23 5.62
N LEU A 152 9.44 3.66 5.53
CA LEU A 152 9.82 5.00 5.09
C LEU A 152 9.44 5.25 3.62
N LEU A 153 9.82 4.35 2.70
CA LEU A 153 9.45 4.45 1.28
C LEU A 153 7.92 4.47 1.12
N GLY A 154 7.22 3.68 1.94
CA GLY A 154 5.77 3.68 1.92
C GLY A 154 5.16 4.98 2.45
N ALA A 155 5.77 5.64 3.42
CA ALA A 155 5.35 6.96 3.89
C ALA A 155 5.60 8.03 2.81
N ILE A 156 6.78 8.01 2.20
CA ILE A 156 7.14 8.88 1.06
C ILE A 156 6.15 8.68 -0.09
N SER A 157 5.83 7.44 -0.43
CA SER A 157 4.83 7.15 -1.48
C SER A 157 3.47 7.77 -1.17
N GLY A 158 2.99 7.71 0.08
CA GLY A 158 1.73 8.34 0.46
C GLY A 158 1.75 9.87 0.36
N LEU A 159 2.84 10.51 0.82
CA LEU A 159 3.03 11.95 0.67
C LEU A 159 3.11 12.36 -0.81
N TYR A 160 3.77 11.53 -1.62
CA TYR A 160 3.86 11.74 -3.06
C TYR A 160 2.49 11.60 -3.76
N ASP A 161 1.60 10.74 -3.26
CA ASP A 161 0.22 10.64 -3.75
C ASP A 161 -0.52 11.97 -3.60
N LYS A 162 -0.43 12.58 -2.42
CA LYS A 162 -1.03 13.89 -2.18
C LYS A 162 -0.40 14.96 -3.06
N PHE A 163 0.91 14.92 -3.27
CA PHE A 163 1.59 15.83 -4.17
C PHE A 163 1.04 15.72 -5.60
N LEU A 164 0.88 14.50 -6.13
CA LEU A 164 0.35 14.27 -7.48
C LEU A 164 -1.08 14.80 -7.64
N ILE A 165 -1.96 14.47 -6.70
CA ILE A 165 -3.39 14.79 -6.80
C ILE A 165 -3.65 16.23 -6.40
N ALA A 166 -3.22 16.65 -5.20
CA ALA A 166 -3.57 17.97 -4.66
C ALA A 166 -2.69 19.11 -5.17
N LYS A 167 -1.41 18.86 -5.50
CA LYS A 167 -0.50 19.92 -5.97
C LYS A 167 -0.34 19.94 -7.49
N CYS A 168 -0.24 18.78 -8.12
CA CYS A 168 -0.12 18.68 -9.58
C CYS A 168 -1.48 18.61 -10.28
N ALA A 169 -2.59 18.48 -9.52
CA ALA A 169 -3.96 18.37 -10.05
C ALA A 169 -4.14 17.24 -11.07
N ILE A 170 -3.45 16.11 -10.86
CA ILE A 170 -3.55 14.94 -11.73
C ILE A 170 -4.76 14.11 -11.28
N GLY A 171 -5.65 13.78 -12.20
CA GLY A 171 -6.88 13.05 -11.91
C GLY A 171 -6.63 11.70 -11.20
N PRO A 172 -7.43 11.38 -10.17
CA PRO A 172 -7.27 10.14 -9.38
C PRO A 172 -7.29 8.86 -10.23
N ILE A 173 -8.18 8.79 -11.20
CA ILE A 173 -8.33 7.63 -12.10
C ILE A 173 -7.10 7.48 -13.00
N PHE A 174 -6.57 8.58 -13.54
CA PHE A 174 -5.34 8.57 -14.31
C PHE A 174 -4.17 8.03 -13.47
N VAL A 175 -3.97 8.59 -12.26
CA VAL A 175 -2.90 8.15 -11.37
C VAL A 175 -3.03 6.66 -11.06
N GLN A 176 -4.22 6.18 -10.71
CA GLN A 176 -4.44 4.79 -10.34
C GLN A 176 -4.22 3.83 -11.51
N SER A 177 -4.75 4.16 -12.68
CA SER A 177 -4.70 3.29 -13.86
C SER A 177 -3.28 3.13 -14.39
N TRP A 178 -2.57 4.24 -14.59
CA TRP A 178 -1.20 4.21 -15.10
C TRP A 178 -0.20 3.71 -14.04
N PHE A 179 -0.45 3.97 -12.77
CA PHE A 179 0.33 3.40 -11.68
C PHE A 179 0.34 1.87 -11.73
N GLY A 180 -0.81 1.23 -11.93
CA GLY A 180 -0.90 -0.22 -12.08
C GLY A 180 -0.08 -0.74 -13.26
N ILE A 181 -0.18 -0.09 -14.43
CA ILE A 181 0.55 -0.48 -15.64
C ILE A 181 2.06 -0.35 -15.44
N TYR A 182 2.54 0.78 -14.89
CA TYR A 182 3.96 0.97 -14.64
C TYR A 182 4.50 -0.02 -13.60
N GLN A 183 3.74 -0.30 -12.55
CA GLN A 183 4.11 -1.34 -11.59
C GLN A 183 4.22 -2.71 -12.26
N PHE A 184 3.27 -3.08 -13.10
CA PHE A 184 3.32 -4.33 -13.84
C PHE A 184 4.52 -4.40 -14.78
N ALA A 185 4.78 -3.33 -15.57
CA ALA A 185 5.92 -3.28 -16.48
C ALA A 185 7.26 -3.44 -15.75
N ILE A 186 7.46 -2.70 -14.64
CA ILE A 186 8.67 -2.81 -13.83
C ILE A 186 8.79 -4.21 -13.21
N MET A 187 7.70 -4.76 -12.68
CA MET A 187 7.70 -6.12 -12.10
C MET A 187 7.95 -7.20 -13.14
N LEU A 188 7.51 -7.00 -14.38
CA LEU A 188 7.79 -7.94 -15.48
C LEU A 188 9.30 -8.02 -15.74
N ILE A 189 9.98 -6.88 -15.80
CA ILE A 189 11.43 -6.81 -15.97
C ILE A 189 12.15 -7.47 -14.77
N ILE A 190 11.75 -7.11 -13.54
CA ILE A 190 12.32 -7.70 -12.32
C ILE A 190 12.13 -9.22 -12.29
N CYS A 191 10.94 -9.68 -12.67
CA CYS A 191 10.63 -11.10 -12.73
C CYS A 191 11.48 -11.84 -13.78
N ALA A 192 11.63 -11.27 -14.97
CA ALA A 192 12.44 -11.84 -16.04
C ALA A 192 13.92 -11.92 -15.66
N VAL A 193 14.47 -10.87 -15.04
CA VAL A 193 15.90 -10.78 -14.73
C VAL A 193 16.26 -11.55 -13.45
N ILE A 194 15.43 -11.46 -12.40
CA ILE A 194 15.80 -11.99 -11.08
C ILE A 194 15.19 -13.36 -10.80
N TRP A 195 13.89 -13.53 -11.06
CA TRP A 195 13.20 -14.76 -10.67
C TRP A 195 13.30 -15.86 -11.73
N LEU A 196 13.15 -15.55 -13.01
CA LEU A 196 13.14 -16.55 -14.08
C LEU A 196 14.39 -17.44 -14.10
N PRO A 197 15.62 -16.91 -13.89
CA PRO A 197 16.81 -17.73 -13.75
C PRO A 197 16.81 -18.63 -12.49
N ARG A 198 16.12 -18.19 -11.44
CA ARG A 198 16.07 -18.87 -10.13
C ARG A 198 14.79 -19.66 -9.90
N ARG A 199 13.93 -19.82 -10.89
CA ARG A 199 12.59 -20.45 -10.76
C ARG A 199 12.61 -21.86 -10.17
N LYS A 200 13.70 -22.61 -10.37
CA LYS A 200 13.87 -23.97 -9.80
C LYS A 200 14.15 -23.93 -8.29
N ALA A 201 14.86 -22.92 -7.80
CA ALA A 201 15.16 -22.76 -6.37
C ALA A 201 14.05 -22.06 -5.60
N GLU A 202 13.29 -21.21 -6.28
CA GLU A 202 12.16 -20.46 -5.70
C GLU A 202 10.87 -20.78 -6.48
N PRO A 203 10.18 -21.89 -6.16
CA PRO A 203 8.99 -22.33 -6.89
C PRO A 203 7.82 -21.35 -6.72
N PHE A 204 6.95 -21.33 -7.69
CA PHE A 204 5.68 -20.63 -7.66
C PHE A 204 4.52 -21.63 -7.71
N HIS A 205 3.55 -21.46 -6.80
CA HIS A 205 2.30 -22.21 -6.77
C HIS A 205 1.13 -21.25 -6.87
N TRP A 206 0.22 -21.51 -7.79
CA TRP A 206 -0.99 -20.72 -7.94
C TRP A 206 -1.85 -20.73 -6.66
N ARG A 207 -2.36 -19.56 -6.28
CA ARG A 207 -3.32 -19.41 -5.17
C ARG A 207 -4.39 -18.39 -5.53
N TRP A 208 -5.63 -18.75 -5.38
CA TRP A 208 -6.78 -17.85 -5.61
C TRP A 208 -6.77 -16.59 -4.72
N THR A 209 -6.02 -16.60 -3.65
CA THR A 209 -5.81 -15.41 -2.81
C THR A 209 -5.04 -14.30 -3.53
N ILE A 210 -4.34 -14.57 -4.63
CA ILE A 210 -3.56 -13.58 -5.38
C ILE A 210 -4.50 -12.61 -6.12
N PRO A 211 -5.39 -13.05 -7.04
CA PRO A 211 -6.32 -12.15 -7.71
C PRO A 211 -7.31 -11.50 -6.74
N LEU A 212 -7.71 -12.19 -5.68
CA LEU A 212 -8.59 -11.63 -4.66
C LEU A 212 -7.94 -10.45 -3.91
N ILE A 213 -6.64 -10.55 -3.58
CA ILE A 213 -5.90 -9.44 -2.99
C ILE A 213 -5.85 -8.25 -3.95
N SER A 214 -5.59 -8.49 -5.24
CA SER A 214 -5.54 -7.43 -6.25
C SER A 214 -6.87 -6.69 -6.36
N LEU A 215 -7.98 -7.42 -6.39
CA LEU A 215 -9.32 -6.84 -6.43
C LEU A 215 -9.57 -5.91 -5.23
N PHE A 216 -9.35 -6.40 -4.00
CA PHE A 216 -9.58 -5.59 -2.80
C PHE A 216 -8.61 -4.41 -2.68
N VAL A 217 -7.35 -4.57 -3.11
CA VAL A 217 -6.37 -3.47 -3.13
C VAL A 217 -6.80 -2.41 -4.14
N THR A 218 -7.23 -2.80 -5.35
CA THR A 218 -7.69 -1.85 -6.38
C THR A 218 -8.90 -1.05 -5.92
N ILE A 219 -9.88 -1.69 -5.27
CA ILE A 219 -11.05 -1.00 -4.69
C ILE A 219 -10.61 -0.05 -3.56
N ALA A 220 -9.73 -0.50 -2.66
CA ALA A 220 -9.24 0.33 -1.57
C ALA A 220 -8.43 1.53 -2.06
N ASP A 221 -7.63 1.36 -3.11
CA ASP A 221 -6.86 2.43 -3.72
C ASP A 221 -7.77 3.41 -4.48
N PHE A 222 -8.83 2.94 -5.13
CA PHE A 222 -9.85 3.79 -5.73
C PHE A 222 -10.48 4.74 -4.70
N CYS A 223 -10.98 4.21 -3.58
CA CYS A 223 -11.51 5.03 -2.49
C CYS A 223 -10.45 5.99 -1.92
N TYR A 224 -9.21 5.53 -1.80
CA TYR A 224 -8.11 6.32 -1.26
C TYR A 224 -7.75 7.52 -2.15
N TYR A 225 -7.63 7.32 -3.47
CA TYR A 225 -7.30 8.40 -4.40
C TYR A 225 -8.42 9.43 -4.52
N HIS A 226 -9.68 8.98 -4.51
CA HIS A 226 -10.82 9.91 -4.49
C HIS A 226 -10.90 10.70 -3.18
N ALA A 227 -10.54 10.08 -2.04
CA ALA A 227 -10.46 10.82 -0.79
C ALA A 227 -9.32 11.86 -0.76
N LEU A 228 -8.25 11.67 -1.54
CA LEU A 228 -7.16 12.64 -1.67
C LEU A 228 -7.48 13.80 -2.61
N ASP A 229 -8.45 13.63 -3.51
CA ASP A 229 -8.88 14.63 -4.48
C ASP A 229 -9.73 15.74 -3.82
N ASP A 230 -10.32 15.45 -2.67
CA ASP A 230 -11.05 16.45 -1.90
C ASP A 230 -10.09 17.54 -1.39
N ALA A 231 -10.41 18.81 -1.67
CA ALA A 231 -9.59 19.98 -1.31
C ALA A 231 -9.37 20.12 0.20
N GLU A 232 -10.31 19.67 1.02
CA GLU A 232 -10.22 19.72 2.48
C GLU A 232 -9.53 18.48 3.08
N SER A 233 -9.18 17.49 2.25
CA SER A 233 -8.61 16.24 2.72
C SER A 233 -7.22 16.40 3.32
N MET A 234 -7.00 15.77 4.47
CA MET A 234 -5.70 15.71 5.14
C MET A 234 -5.10 14.32 4.98
N ILE A 235 -3.92 14.23 4.35
CA ILE A 235 -3.24 12.94 4.14
C ILE A 235 -2.90 12.24 5.47
N ALA A 236 -2.63 13.01 6.52
CA ALA A 236 -2.40 12.48 7.85
C ALA A 236 -3.61 11.69 8.37
N VAL A 237 -4.83 12.26 8.24
CA VAL A 237 -6.09 11.62 8.66
C VAL A 237 -6.39 10.40 7.79
N ILE A 238 -6.31 10.54 6.46
CA ILE A 238 -6.55 9.44 5.51
C ILE A 238 -5.58 8.27 5.79
N SER A 239 -4.31 8.58 6.05
CA SER A 239 -3.31 7.55 6.39
C SER A 239 -3.67 6.79 7.67
N MET A 240 -4.24 7.46 8.67
CA MET A 240 -4.69 6.82 9.91
C MET A 240 -5.93 5.95 9.70
N VAL A 241 -6.95 6.47 9.02
CA VAL A 241 -8.14 5.70 8.66
C VAL A 241 -7.77 4.45 7.88
N ARG A 242 -6.86 4.55 6.92
CA ARG A 242 -6.35 3.39 6.17
C ARG A 242 -5.67 2.34 7.09
N ARG A 243 -5.05 2.75 8.20
CA ARG A 243 -4.43 1.86 9.19
C ARG A 243 -5.42 1.21 10.16
N SER A 244 -6.59 1.77 10.35
CA SER A 244 -7.64 1.15 11.17
C SER A 244 -8.08 -0.23 10.63
N SER A 245 -7.73 -0.57 9.40
CA SER A 245 -7.86 -1.92 8.84
C SER A 245 -7.19 -3.02 9.69
N VAL A 246 -6.20 -2.67 10.52
CA VAL A 246 -5.57 -3.58 11.48
C VAL A 246 -6.60 -4.03 12.52
N VAL A 247 -7.44 -3.11 13.02
CA VAL A 247 -8.51 -3.42 13.99
C VAL A 247 -9.53 -4.37 13.36
N VAL A 248 -9.95 -4.10 12.11
CA VAL A 248 -10.87 -4.98 11.37
C VAL A 248 -10.27 -6.38 11.19
N THR A 249 -8.99 -6.45 10.85
CA THR A 249 -8.27 -7.73 10.68
C THR A 249 -8.18 -8.50 12.00
N PHE A 250 -7.94 -7.80 13.11
CA PHE A 250 -7.89 -8.37 14.44
C PHE A 250 -9.27 -8.91 14.87
N LEU A 251 -10.31 -8.10 14.71
CA LEU A 251 -11.69 -8.52 15.03
C LEU A 251 -12.15 -9.70 14.17
N ALA A 252 -11.86 -9.67 12.88
CA ALA A 252 -12.18 -10.76 11.97
C ALA A 252 -11.41 -12.04 12.34
N GLY A 253 -10.13 -11.94 12.69
CA GLY A 253 -9.33 -13.07 13.18
C GLY A 253 -9.91 -13.65 14.47
N ALA A 254 -10.34 -12.79 15.38
CA ALA A 254 -10.97 -13.15 16.63
C ALA A 254 -12.30 -13.88 16.44
N LEU A 255 -13.16 -13.37 15.57
CA LEU A 255 -14.52 -13.88 15.38
C LEU A 255 -14.57 -15.14 14.51
N PHE A 256 -13.76 -15.17 13.43
CA PHE A 256 -13.85 -16.21 12.39
C PHE A 256 -12.78 -17.30 12.52
N MET A 257 -11.65 -17.04 13.16
CA MET A 257 -10.55 -18.01 13.25
C MET A 257 -10.47 -18.74 14.61
N GLY A 258 -11.37 -18.46 15.55
CA GLY A 258 -11.49 -19.17 16.82
C GLY A 258 -10.20 -19.17 17.66
N GLU A 259 -9.38 -18.12 17.57
CA GLU A 259 -8.16 -18.01 18.37
C GLU A 259 -8.53 -17.96 19.87
N LYS A 260 -8.36 -19.07 20.55
CA LYS A 260 -8.75 -19.27 21.98
C LYS A 260 -7.97 -18.38 22.99
N ASN A 261 -7.00 -17.62 22.53
CA ASN A 261 -6.13 -16.76 23.38
C ASN A 261 -6.47 -15.26 23.33
N LEU A 262 -7.69 -14.89 22.95
CA LEU A 262 -8.11 -13.49 22.88
C LEU A 262 -8.09 -12.78 24.25
N LYS A 263 -8.44 -13.48 25.34
CA LYS A 263 -8.47 -12.90 26.70
C LYS A 263 -7.08 -12.43 27.17
N HIS A 264 -6.02 -13.14 26.79
CA HIS A 264 -4.64 -12.73 27.12
C HIS A 264 -4.08 -11.64 26.19
N LYS A 265 -4.59 -11.53 24.95
CA LYS A 265 -4.14 -10.50 24.00
C LYS A 265 -4.86 -9.15 24.14
N VAL A 266 -5.96 -9.11 24.87
CA VAL A 266 -6.75 -7.88 25.12
C VAL A 266 -6.44 -7.28 26.49
N LEU A 267 -5.94 -8.09 27.44
CA LEU A 267 -5.62 -7.67 28.82
C LEU A 267 -4.12 -7.41 29.05
N ASP A 268 -3.24 -7.88 28.17
CA ASP A 268 -1.84 -7.48 28.09
C ASP A 268 -1.65 -6.35 27.06
#